data_66d9df265997e5b0138d1c4df8867d74
#
_entry.id   66d9df265997e5b0138d1c4df8867d74
#
_cell.length_a   1.000
_cell.length_b   1.000
_cell.length_c   1.000
_cell.angle_alpha   90.00
_cell.angle_beta   90.00
_cell.angle_gamma   90.00
#
_symmetry.space_group_name_H-M   'P 1'
#
loop_
_entity.id
_entity.type
_entity.pdbx_description
1 polymer ?
#
loop_
_entity_poly.entity_id
_entity_poly.type
_entity_poly.pdbx_seq_one_letter_code
_entity_poly.pdbx_strand_id
1 'polypeptide(L)'
;MKMNTKLYISGYGKMGRMIESIILSRGLEYAGWTEAVTETDPALAKECVCIDFTTPDAFRANYKFLAENFKAVVVGTTGWADIREEVVAYFEKCGTTMIWATNFSVGVNVLFAVTDYMSKLLADFGGYSPYMIEMHHCHKLDAPSGTAKTLADIVDANMDVHTDIQSVRCGEIPGIHTIGFEGLNDRITLSHEAFSRQGFAAGAVEAALRTEGLTGVHEFKELFLE
;
A
#
# COMPACT_ATOMS: atom_id res chain seq x y z
N MET A 1 7.99 15.14 18.79
CA MET A 1 9.24 15.43 18.06
C MET A 1 8.87 15.82 16.62
N LYS A 2 9.38 16.93 16.07
CA LYS A 2 9.26 17.16 14.62
C LYS A 2 10.15 16.13 13.94
N MET A 3 9.54 15.19 13.22
CA MET A 3 10.30 14.29 12.34
C MET A 3 10.92 15.13 11.23
N ASN A 4 12.24 15.13 11.16
CA ASN A 4 13.02 15.94 10.19
C ASN A 4 13.26 15.12 8.93
N THR A 5 12.19 14.46 8.42
CA THR A 5 12.25 13.62 7.23
C THR A 5 12.03 14.47 6.00
N LYS A 6 13.07 14.62 5.19
CA LYS A 6 13.01 15.37 3.94
C LYS A 6 12.48 14.47 2.82
N LEU A 7 11.41 14.88 2.17
CA LEU A 7 10.67 14.07 1.20
C LEU A 7 11.01 14.49 -0.24
N TYR A 8 11.18 13.51 -1.10
CA TYR A 8 11.41 13.67 -2.54
C TYR A 8 10.47 12.76 -3.33
N ILE A 9 9.99 13.19 -4.49
CA ILE A 9 9.04 12.42 -5.29
C ILE A 9 9.68 12.00 -6.61
N SER A 10 9.64 10.70 -6.90
CA SER A 10 9.95 10.11 -8.21
C SER A 10 8.65 9.77 -8.93
N GLY A 11 8.41 10.42 -10.09
CA GLY A 11 7.17 10.32 -10.85
C GLY A 11 6.13 11.39 -10.47
N TYR A 12 5.84 12.30 -11.42
CA TYR A 12 4.97 13.46 -11.16
C TYR A 12 3.63 13.39 -11.94
N GLY A 13 3.07 12.17 -12.00
CA GLY A 13 1.72 11.93 -12.52
C GLY A 13 0.61 12.32 -11.53
N LYS A 14 -0.57 11.71 -11.64
CA LYS A 14 -1.71 11.98 -10.75
C LYS A 14 -1.37 11.73 -9.27
N MET A 15 -0.66 10.64 -8.97
CA MET A 15 -0.27 10.32 -7.59
C MET A 15 0.81 11.25 -7.07
N GLY A 16 1.86 11.52 -7.83
CA GLY A 16 2.93 12.44 -7.41
C GLY A 16 2.40 13.83 -7.03
N ARG A 17 1.48 14.38 -7.81
CA ARG A 17 0.83 15.67 -7.52
C ARG A 17 -0.03 15.64 -6.25
N MET A 18 -0.73 14.52 -5.98
CA MET A 18 -1.49 14.37 -4.73
C MET A 18 -0.56 14.26 -3.53
N ILE A 19 0.55 13.52 -3.65
CA ILE A 19 1.57 13.38 -2.61
C ILE A 19 2.17 14.74 -2.28
N GLU A 20 2.60 15.52 -3.29
CA GLU A 20 3.10 16.88 -3.11
C GLU A 20 2.09 17.77 -2.36
N SER A 21 0.83 17.77 -2.80
CA SER A 21 -0.23 18.55 -2.15
C SER A 21 -0.36 18.20 -0.66
N ILE A 22 -0.25 16.92 -0.30
CA ILE A 22 -0.32 16.47 1.10
C ILE A 22 0.93 16.89 1.87
N ILE A 23 2.12 16.74 1.30
CA ILE A 23 3.39 17.16 1.91
C ILE A 23 3.32 18.66 2.26
N LEU A 24 2.93 19.48 1.29
CA LEU A 24 2.84 20.94 1.45
C LEU A 24 1.74 21.35 2.45
N SER A 25 0.56 20.74 2.38
CA SER A 25 -0.54 21.05 3.29
C SER A 25 -0.24 20.71 4.75
N ARG A 26 0.61 19.71 4.98
CA ARG A 26 1.06 19.27 6.32
C ARG A 26 2.31 20.02 6.80
N GLY A 27 2.89 20.90 5.99
CA GLY A 27 4.11 21.62 6.31
C GLY A 27 5.32 20.71 6.54
N LEU A 28 5.39 19.59 5.81
CA LEU A 28 6.51 18.66 5.86
C LEU A 28 7.68 19.17 5.04
N GLU A 29 8.90 18.73 5.36
CA GLU A 29 10.09 19.14 4.61
C GLU A 29 10.09 18.48 3.22
N TYR A 30 10.10 19.30 2.18
CA TYR A 30 9.97 18.88 0.78
C TYR A 30 11.15 19.35 -0.05
N ALA A 31 11.81 18.41 -0.72
CA ALA A 31 12.99 18.68 -1.54
C ALA A 31 12.69 18.80 -3.03
N GLY A 32 11.48 18.44 -3.47
CA GLY A 32 11.07 18.52 -4.86
C GLY A 32 10.69 17.18 -5.47
N TRP A 33 10.59 17.15 -6.80
CA TRP A 33 10.18 15.99 -7.58
C TRP A 33 11.00 15.85 -8.86
N THR A 34 10.97 14.67 -9.47
CA THR A 34 11.58 14.41 -10.78
C THR A 34 10.81 13.33 -11.56
N GLU A 35 10.91 13.36 -12.88
CA GLU A 35 10.55 12.25 -13.78
C GLU A 35 11.78 11.43 -14.20
N ALA A 36 12.99 11.93 -13.94
CA ALA A 36 14.27 11.30 -14.25
C ALA A 36 15.10 11.13 -12.97
N VAL A 37 14.75 10.15 -12.14
CA VAL A 37 15.36 9.99 -10.80
C VAL A 37 16.86 9.77 -10.82
N THR A 38 17.39 9.17 -11.87
CA THR A 38 18.83 8.95 -12.04
C THR A 38 19.64 10.21 -12.29
N GLU A 39 18.97 11.34 -12.60
CA GLU A 39 19.61 12.65 -12.75
C GLU A 39 19.61 13.47 -11.43
N THR A 40 19.03 12.92 -10.35
CA THR A 40 19.02 13.57 -9.04
C THR A 40 20.44 13.64 -8.48
N ASP A 41 20.80 14.81 -7.95
CA ASP A 41 22.10 14.98 -7.25
C ASP A 41 22.20 13.96 -6.09
N PRO A 42 23.21 13.07 -6.09
CA PRO A 42 23.39 12.08 -5.03
C PRO A 42 23.54 12.69 -3.63
N ALA A 43 24.06 13.91 -3.51
CA ALA A 43 24.15 14.60 -2.22
C ALA A 43 22.76 14.95 -1.67
N LEU A 44 21.85 15.43 -2.54
CA LEU A 44 20.46 15.68 -2.18
C LEU A 44 19.71 14.38 -1.88
N ALA A 45 19.90 13.34 -2.72
CA ALA A 45 19.21 12.06 -2.57
C ALA A 45 19.49 11.41 -1.20
N LYS A 46 20.75 11.46 -0.71
CA LYS A 46 21.17 10.90 0.59
C LYS A 46 20.47 11.53 1.80
N GLU A 47 19.96 12.74 1.65
CA GLU A 47 19.21 13.41 2.71
C GLU A 47 17.72 13.10 2.67
N CYS A 48 17.21 12.52 1.56
CA CYS A 48 15.79 12.40 1.27
C CYS A 48 15.28 10.98 1.38
N VAL A 49 14.03 10.86 1.82
CA VAL A 49 13.20 9.68 1.58
C VAL A 49 12.48 9.87 0.25
N CYS A 50 12.71 8.97 -0.70
CA CYS A 50 12.08 9.00 -2.01
C CYS A 50 10.74 8.27 -1.99
N ILE A 51 9.69 8.91 -2.52
CA ILE A 51 8.39 8.28 -2.76
C ILE A 51 8.24 8.07 -4.26
N ASP A 52 8.34 6.82 -4.70
CA ASP A 52 8.27 6.42 -6.12
C ASP A 52 6.85 6.00 -6.53
N PHE A 53 6.29 6.76 -7.48
CA PHE A 53 5.03 6.44 -8.18
C PHE A 53 5.22 6.68 -9.68
N THR A 54 6.01 5.82 -10.29
CA THR A 54 6.34 5.86 -11.72
C THR A 54 5.60 4.78 -12.52
N THR A 55 6.22 4.24 -13.56
CA THR A 55 5.74 3.10 -14.32
C THR A 55 6.54 1.84 -13.95
N PRO A 56 6.02 0.63 -14.21
CA PRO A 56 6.75 -0.62 -13.97
C PRO A 56 8.13 -0.62 -14.62
N ASP A 57 8.23 -0.17 -15.87
CA ASP A 57 9.48 -0.14 -16.63
C ASP A 57 10.48 0.87 -16.06
N ALA A 58 9.99 2.06 -15.66
CA ALA A 58 10.84 3.06 -15.02
C ALA A 58 11.39 2.56 -13.68
N PHE A 59 10.54 1.94 -12.84
CA PHE A 59 11.00 1.36 -11.58
C PHE A 59 12.05 0.26 -11.80
N ARG A 60 11.81 -0.66 -12.75
CA ARG A 60 12.78 -1.71 -13.12
C ARG A 60 14.14 -1.14 -13.54
N ALA A 61 14.13 -0.04 -14.26
CA ALA A 61 15.36 0.61 -14.70
C ALA A 61 16.07 1.35 -13.55
N ASN A 62 15.32 1.85 -12.56
CA ASN A 62 15.80 2.84 -11.59
C ASN A 62 15.99 2.30 -10.17
N TYR A 63 15.48 1.11 -9.80
CA TYR A 63 15.52 0.63 -8.41
C TYR A 63 16.93 0.54 -7.82
N LYS A 64 17.95 0.25 -8.65
CA LYS A 64 19.35 0.23 -8.18
C LYS A 64 19.83 1.61 -7.77
N PHE A 65 19.54 2.62 -8.60
CA PHE A 65 19.86 4.00 -8.26
C PHE A 65 19.14 4.46 -7.00
N LEU A 66 17.86 4.11 -6.85
CA LEU A 66 17.06 4.41 -5.66
C LEU A 66 17.71 3.79 -4.41
N ALA A 67 18.08 2.51 -4.46
CA ALA A 67 18.70 1.80 -3.36
C ALA A 67 20.10 2.34 -2.98
N GLU A 68 20.87 2.78 -3.94
CA GLU A 68 22.25 3.25 -3.73
C GLU A 68 22.34 4.69 -3.24
N ASN A 69 21.37 5.53 -3.57
CA ASN A 69 21.52 6.97 -3.41
C ASN A 69 20.55 7.60 -2.40
N PHE A 70 19.37 7.05 -2.18
CA PHE A 70 18.41 7.63 -1.25
C PHE A 70 18.56 7.11 0.19
N LYS A 71 18.17 7.94 1.17
CA LYS A 71 18.16 7.57 2.59
C LYS A 71 17.22 6.40 2.87
N ALA A 72 16.05 6.42 2.24
CA ALA A 72 15.05 5.36 2.23
C ALA A 72 14.11 5.54 1.02
N VAL A 73 13.36 4.50 0.68
CA VAL A 73 12.46 4.53 -0.49
C VAL A 73 11.10 3.97 -0.14
N VAL A 74 10.04 4.68 -0.55
CA VAL A 74 8.66 4.19 -0.53
C VAL A 74 8.23 3.90 -1.96
N VAL A 75 7.84 2.66 -2.26
CA VAL A 75 7.53 2.21 -3.62
C VAL A 75 6.05 1.91 -3.76
N GLY A 76 5.34 2.83 -4.44
CA GLY A 76 3.93 2.66 -4.81
C GLY A 76 3.73 2.28 -6.27
N THR A 77 4.78 2.25 -7.05
CA THR A 77 4.75 1.67 -8.40
C THR A 77 4.43 0.19 -8.31
N THR A 78 3.50 -0.28 -9.12
CA THR A 78 3.07 -1.69 -9.19
C THR A 78 3.57 -2.36 -10.47
N GLY A 79 3.34 -3.66 -10.64
CA GLY A 79 3.66 -4.38 -11.88
C GLY A 79 5.11 -4.84 -12.03
N TRP A 80 5.84 -4.98 -10.92
CA TRP A 80 7.23 -5.48 -10.88
C TRP A 80 7.40 -6.75 -10.00
N ALA A 81 6.29 -7.44 -9.74
CA ALA A 81 6.28 -8.60 -8.84
C ALA A 81 7.21 -9.75 -9.29
N ASP A 82 7.44 -9.88 -10.58
CA ASP A 82 8.34 -10.87 -11.20
C ASP A 82 9.83 -10.66 -10.87
N ILE A 83 10.23 -9.42 -10.51
CA ILE A 83 11.60 -9.11 -10.07
C ILE A 83 11.68 -8.81 -8.57
N ARG A 84 10.64 -9.08 -7.78
CA ARG A 84 10.56 -8.69 -6.37
C ARG A 84 11.74 -9.21 -5.55
N GLU A 85 12.07 -10.48 -5.70
CA GLU A 85 13.18 -11.11 -4.95
C GLU A 85 14.51 -10.41 -5.26
N GLU A 86 14.76 -10.08 -6.53
CA GLU A 86 15.96 -9.35 -6.94
C GLU A 86 16.02 -7.95 -6.32
N VAL A 87 14.90 -7.21 -6.36
CA VAL A 87 14.79 -5.86 -5.78
C VAL A 87 15.03 -5.90 -4.28
N VAL A 88 14.34 -6.80 -3.56
CA VAL A 88 14.49 -6.96 -2.11
C VAL A 88 15.94 -7.23 -1.75
N ALA A 89 16.57 -8.25 -2.37
CA ALA A 89 17.96 -8.59 -2.12
C ALA A 89 18.92 -7.42 -2.41
N TYR A 90 18.60 -6.59 -3.40
CA TYR A 90 19.44 -5.43 -3.74
C TYR A 90 19.34 -4.32 -2.68
N PHE A 91 18.13 -3.99 -2.21
CA PHE A 91 17.93 -3.02 -1.13
C PHE A 91 18.58 -3.49 0.18
N GLU A 92 18.44 -4.76 0.53
CA GLU A 92 19.11 -5.36 1.70
C GLU A 92 20.63 -5.27 1.59
N LYS A 93 21.19 -5.59 0.42
CA LYS A 93 22.64 -5.46 0.15
C LYS A 93 23.12 -4.01 0.30
N CYS A 94 22.34 -3.03 -0.13
CA CYS A 94 22.66 -1.60 0.03
C CYS A 94 22.45 -1.10 1.46
N GLY A 95 21.71 -1.82 2.30
CA GLY A 95 21.32 -1.38 3.65
C GLY A 95 20.31 -0.24 3.63
N THR A 96 19.61 -0.04 2.49
CA THR A 96 18.64 1.04 2.32
C THR A 96 17.25 0.55 2.68
N THR A 97 16.57 1.26 3.58
CA THR A 97 15.21 0.93 3.96
C THR A 97 14.25 1.12 2.79
N MET A 98 13.45 0.10 2.50
CA MET A 98 12.37 0.18 1.52
C MET A 98 11.03 -0.21 2.15
N ILE A 99 10.01 0.62 1.95
CA ILE A 99 8.60 0.26 2.22
C ILE A 99 7.87 0.21 0.90
N TRP A 100 7.28 -0.93 0.58
CA TRP A 100 6.51 -1.09 -0.65
C TRP A 100 5.08 -1.55 -0.38
N ALA A 101 4.15 -1.23 -1.27
CA ALA A 101 2.80 -1.76 -1.21
C ALA A 101 2.13 -1.72 -2.58
N THR A 102 1.21 -2.65 -2.79
CA THR A 102 0.22 -2.56 -3.89
C THR A 102 -0.92 -1.61 -3.54
N ASN A 103 -1.09 -1.30 -2.24
CA ASN A 103 -2.12 -0.39 -1.73
C ASN A 103 -1.63 0.33 -0.46
N PHE A 104 -1.46 1.64 -0.53
CA PHE A 104 -1.04 2.48 0.59
C PHE A 104 -2.20 3.05 1.44
N SER A 105 -3.45 2.68 1.19
CA SER A 105 -4.54 3.11 2.05
C SER A 105 -4.36 2.57 3.47
N VAL A 106 -4.21 3.45 4.45
CA VAL A 106 -4.16 3.07 5.87
C VAL A 106 -5.42 2.30 6.26
N GLY A 107 -6.60 2.79 5.84
CA GLY A 107 -7.87 2.13 6.14
C GLY A 107 -7.97 0.71 5.56
N VAL A 108 -7.47 0.48 4.34
CA VAL A 108 -7.44 -0.86 3.72
C VAL A 108 -6.48 -1.78 4.47
N ASN A 109 -5.30 -1.29 4.87
CA ASN A 109 -4.34 -2.12 5.60
C ASN A 109 -4.83 -2.44 7.03
N VAL A 110 -5.50 -1.50 7.69
CA VAL A 110 -6.21 -1.79 8.96
C VAL A 110 -7.31 -2.82 8.75
N LEU A 111 -8.08 -2.72 7.65
CA LEU A 111 -9.09 -3.73 7.31
C LEU A 111 -8.47 -5.12 7.14
N PHE A 112 -7.32 -5.24 6.45
CA PHE A 112 -6.58 -6.51 6.33
C PHE A 112 -6.19 -7.07 7.70
N ALA A 113 -5.57 -6.26 8.57
CA ALA A 113 -5.14 -6.68 9.89
C ALA A 113 -6.30 -7.13 10.78
N VAL A 114 -7.40 -6.37 10.80
CA VAL A 114 -8.59 -6.72 11.57
C VAL A 114 -9.28 -7.95 11.01
N THR A 115 -9.33 -8.12 9.68
CA THR A 115 -9.87 -9.33 9.04
C THR A 115 -9.04 -10.56 9.40
N ASP A 116 -7.71 -10.46 9.38
CA ASP A 116 -6.81 -11.54 9.77
C ASP A 116 -7.05 -11.97 11.22
N TYR A 117 -7.10 -11.01 12.14
CA TYR A 117 -7.36 -11.29 13.54
C TYR A 117 -8.76 -11.89 13.78
N MET A 118 -9.77 -11.32 13.14
CA MET A 118 -11.17 -11.78 13.30
C MET A 118 -11.37 -13.17 12.73
N SER A 119 -10.84 -13.46 11.53
CA SER A 119 -11.00 -14.79 10.93
C SER A 119 -10.31 -15.90 11.75
N LYS A 120 -9.16 -15.62 12.37
CA LYS A 120 -8.52 -16.54 13.33
C LYS A 120 -9.40 -16.84 14.53
N LEU A 121 -9.98 -15.81 15.15
CA LEU A 121 -10.89 -16.02 16.29
C LEU A 121 -12.13 -16.84 15.88
N LEU A 122 -12.74 -16.54 14.73
CA LEU A 122 -13.95 -17.23 14.27
C LEU A 122 -13.65 -18.67 13.81
N ALA A 123 -12.45 -18.95 13.30
CA ALA A 123 -12.00 -20.30 13.02
C ALA A 123 -11.99 -21.18 14.28
N ASP A 124 -11.47 -20.64 15.39
CA ASP A 124 -11.40 -21.36 16.66
C ASP A 124 -12.79 -21.65 17.26
N PHE A 125 -13.73 -20.73 17.13
CA PHE A 125 -15.11 -20.92 17.65
C PHE A 125 -16.00 -21.75 16.71
N GLY A 126 -15.76 -21.67 15.40
CA GLY A 126 -16.56 -22.32 14.38
C GLY A 126 -17.96 -21.71 14.19
N GLY A 127 -18.69 -22.24 13.22
CA GLY A 127 -20.10 -21.88 12.99
C GLY A 127 -20.36 -20.57 12.24
N TYR A 128 -19.33 -19.94 11.70
CA TYR A 128 -19.45 -18.74 10.85
C TYR A 128 -19.01 -19.03 9.43
N SER A 129 -19.79 -18.54 8.47
CA SER A 129 -19.49 -18.64 7.03
C SER A 129 -19.12 -17.26 6.50
N PRO A 130 -17.93 -17.10 5.88
CA PRO A 130 -17.53 -15.83 5.32
C PRO A 130 -18.20 -15.57 3.96
N TYR A 131 -18.37 -14.29 3.63
CA TYR A 131 -18.73 -13.80 2.29
C TYR A 131 -18.10 -12.44 2.04
N MET A 132 -17.93 -12.07 0.78
CA MET A 132 -17.36 -10.78 0.42
C MET A 132 -18.16 -10.09 -0.68
N ILE A 133 -18.32 -8.76 -0.54
CA ILE A 133 -18.91 -7.88 -1.55
C ILE A 133 -17.95 -6.73 -1.80
N GLU A 134 -17.62 -6.45 -3.08
CA GLU A 134 -16.86 -5.27 -3.45
C GLU A 134 -17.58 -4.46 -4.52
N MET A 135 -17.50 -3.15 -4.43
CA MET A 135 -18.18 -2.23 -5.33
C MET A 135 -17.20 -1.18 -5.84
N HIS A 136 -17.18 -0.98 -7.16
CA HIS A 136 -16.37 0.04 -7.81
C HIS A 136 -17.14 0.70 -8.96
N HIS A 137 -16.57 1.81 -9.46
CA HIS A 137 -17.08 2.52 -10.63
C HIS A 137 -17.17 1.63 -11.87
N CYS A 138 -18.06 1.98 -12.81
CA CYS A 138 -18.32 1.20 -14.02
C CYS A 138 -17.10 1.05 -14.96
N HIS A 139 -16.07 1.90 -14.81
CA HIS A 139 -14.85 1.88 -15.63
C HIS A 139 -13.75 0.94 -15.11
N LYS A 140 -13.94 0.28 -13.94
CA LYS A 140 -12.95 -0.65 -13.40
C LYS A 140 -13.02 -1.99 -14.12
N LEU A 141 -11.90 -2.37 -14.75
CA LEU A 141 -11.84 -3.54 -15.64
C LEU A 141 -11.68 -4.86 -14.88
N ASP A 142 -10.85 -4.87 -13.82
CA ASP A 142 -10.64 -6.08 -13.03
C ASP A 142 -11.82 -6.34 -12.09
N ALA A 143 -12.26 -7.57 -12.04
CA ALA A 143 -13.26 -8.11 -11.10
C ALA A 143 -12.91 -9.58 -10.80
N PRO A 144 -12.80 -9.97 -9.51
CA PRO A 144 -12.76 -9.11 -8.32
C PRO A 144 -11.53 -8.21 -8.27
N SER A 145 -11.64 -7.11 -7.47
CA SER A 145 -10.50 -6.20 -7.23
C SER A 145 -9.36 -6.88 -6.49
N GLY A 146 -8.13 -6.37 -6.63
CA GLY A 146 -6.97 -6.90 -5.90
C GLY A 146 -7.16 -6.88 -4.37
N THR A 147 -7.75 -5.81 -3.83
CA THR A 147 -8.08 -5.71 -2.39
C THR A 147 -9.05 -6.79 -1.95
N ALA A 148 -10.09 -7.07 -2.76
CA ALA A 148 -11.06 -8.12 -2.45
C ALA A 148 -10.42 -9.51 -2.44
N LYS A 149 -9.55 -9.80 -3.42
CA LYS A 149 -8.79 -11.05 -3.46
C LYS A 149 -7.92 -11.22 -2.21
N THR A 150 -7.16 -10.18 -1.83
CA THR A 150 -6.33 -10.21 -0.63
C THR A 150 -7.16 -10.47 0.64
N LEU A 151 -8.34 -9.86 0.77
CA LEU A 151 -9.23 -10.10 1.91
C LEU A 151 -9.74 -11.55 1.94
N ALA A 152 -10.15 -12.08 0.80
CA ALA A 152 -10.60 -13.47 0.70
C ALA A 152 -9.45 -14.44 1.02
N ASP A 153 -8.25 -14.22 0.44
CA ASP A 153 -7.06 -15.03 0.71
C ASP A 153 -6.71 -15.09 2.21
N ILE A 154 -6.85 -13.96 2.93
CA ILE A 154 -6.64 -13.90 4.38
C ILE A 154 -7.64 -14.78 5.12
N VAL A 155 -8.92 -14.69 4.77
CA VAL A 155 -9.98 -15.47 5.42
C VAL A 155 -9.84 -16.95 5.10
N ASP A 156 -9.63 -17.28 3.84
CA ASP A 156 -9.49 -18.65 3.35
C ASP A 156 -8.32 -19.38 4.04
N ALA A 157 -7.18 -18.67 4.18
CA ALA A 157 -5.99 -19.22 4.87
C ALA A 157 -6.22 -19.46 6.36
N ASN A 158 -7.04 -18.64 7.04
CA ASN A 158 -7.27 -18.77 8.48
C ASN A 158 -8.40 -19.74 8.84
N MET A 159 -9.43 -19.84 8.00
CA MET A 159 -10.64 -20.62 8.27
C MET A 159 -10.73 -21.93 7.48
N ASP A 160 -9.77 -22.21 6.60
CA ASP A 160 -9.77 -23.37 5.69
C ASP A 160 -11.08 -23.48 4.88
N VAL A 161 -11.49 -22.37 4.27
CA VAL A 161 -12.72 -22.22 3.49
C VAL A 161 -12.43 -21.56 2.14
N HIS A 162 -13.46 -21.45 1.31
CA HIS A 162 -13.44 -20.59 0.12
C HIS A 162 -14.43 -19.46 0.28
N THR A 163 -13.94 -18.22 0.24
CA THR A 163 -14.77 -17.03 0.37
C THR A 163 -15.24 -16.54 -1.00
N ASP A 164 -16.54 -16.66 -1.25
CA ASP A 164 -17.16 -16.13 -2.47
C ASP A 164 -17.10 -14.59 -2.50
N ILE A 165 -16.60 -14.05 -3.63
CA ILE A 165 -16.52 -12.60 -3.84
C ILE A 165 -17.56 -12.16 -4.85
N GLN A 166 -18.49 -11.30 -4.42
CA GLN A 166 -19.43 -10.63 -5.32
C GLN A 166 -18.91 -9.25 -5.70
N SER A 167 -18.82 -9.00 -7.02
CA SER A 167 -18.29 -7.75 -7.56
C SER A 167 -19.40 -6.92 -8.20
N VAL A 168 -19.55 -5.67 -7.76
CA VAL A 168 -20.49 -4.70 -8.31
C VAL A 168 -19.74 -3.60 -9.07
N ARG A 169 -20.19 -3.27 -10.26
CA ARG A 169 -19.65 -2.18 -11.09
C ARG A 169 -20.77 -1.22 -11.44
N CYS A 170 -20.82 -0.06 -10.74
CA CYS A 170 -21.87 0.94 -10.96
C CYS A 170 -21.42 2.35 -10.56
N GLY A 171 -21.97 3.36 -11.24
CA GLY A 171 -21.71 4.77 -10.92
C GLY A 171 -20.22 5.11 -10.93
N GLU A 172 -19.87 6.03 -10.03
CA GLU A 172 -18.49 6.53 -9.81
C GLU A 172 -17.96 6.12 -8.42
N ILE A 173 -18.37 4.98 -7.89
CA ILE A 173 -17.95 4.48 -6.58
C ILE A 173 -16.42 4.28 -6.57
N PRO A 174 -15.67 4.99 -5.70
CA PRO A 174 -14.20 4.88 -5.68
C PRO A 174 -13.69 3.52 -5.24
N GLY A 175 -14.44 2.82 -4.39
CA GLY A 175 -14.17 1.48 -3.89
C GLY A 175 -14.76 1.24 -2.52
N ILE A 176 -15.63 0.22 -2.42
CA ILE A 176 -16.18 -0.28 -1.16
C ILE A 176 -15.81 -1.76 -1.07
N HIS A 177 -15.32 -2.18 0.08
CA HIS A 177 -14.98 -3.57 0.36
C HIS A 177 -15.65 -3.98 1.67
N THR A 178 -16.50 -4.99 1.63
CA THR A 178 -17.23 -5.50 2.78
C THR A 178 -16.96 -6.98 2.91
N ILE A 179 -16.37 -7.38 4.04
CA ILE A 179 -16.26 -8.78 4.46
C ILE A 179 -17.26 -9.04 5.58
N GLY A 180 -18.06 -10.09 5.47
CA GLY A 180 -19.02 -10.52 6.46
C GLY A 180 -18.78 -11.96 6.89
N PHE A 181 -19.11 -12.24 8.13
CA PHE A 181 -19.08 -13.58 8.73
C PHE A 181 -20.49 -13.86 9.29
N GLU A 182 -21.20 -14.78 8.69
CA GLU A 182 -22.59 -15.08 9.03
C GLU A 182 -22.67 -16.35 9.86
N GLY A 183 -23.17 -16.22 11.09
CA GLY A 183 -23.51 -17.30 11.99
C GLY A 183 -25.01 -17.64 11.95
N LEU A 184 -25.42 -18.61 12.74
CA LEU A 184 -26.86 -19.01 12.84
C LEU A 184 -27.73 -17.90 13.38
N ASN A 185 -27.24 -17.10 14.32
CA ASN A 185 -28.02 -16.14 15.09
C ASN A 185 -27.63 -14.67 14.88
N ASP A 186 -26.47 -14.43 14.28
CA ASP A 186 -25.92 -13.09 14.10
C ASP A 186 -24.98 -13.02 12.89
N ARG A 187 -24.52 -11.82 12.61
CA ARG A 187 -23.56 -11.53 11.55
C ARG A 187 -22.59 -10.46 12.04
N ILE A 188 -21.31 -10.66 11.75
CA ILE A 188 -20.29 -9.64 11.93
C ILE A 188 -19.89 -9.12 10.56
N THR A 189 -19.77 -7.79 10.41
CA THR A 189 -19.42 -7.17 9.13
C THR A 189 -18.34 -6.12 9.33
N LEU A 190 -17.28 -6.19 8.53
CA LEU A 190 -16.27 -5.16 8.39
C LEU A 190 -16.41 -4.51 7.02
N SER A 191 -16.41 -3.19 6.96
CA SER A 191 -16.52 -2.46 5.70
C SER A 191 -15.55 -1.29 5.66
N HIS A 192 -14.93 -1.10 4.50
CA HIS A 192 -14.12 0.06 4.18
C HIS A 192 -14.67 0.71 2.91
N GLU A 193 -14.87 2.01 2.96
CA GLU A 193 -15.25 2.84 1.82
C GLU A 193 -14.18 3.90 1.56
N ALA A 194 -13.65 3.93 0.34
CA ALA A 194 -12.78 4.99 -0.11
C ALA A 194 -13.60 6.18 -0.62
N PHE A 195 -13.33 7.40 -0.15
CA PHE A 195 -13.99 8.61 -0.67
C PHE A 195 -13.21 9.22 -1.83
N SER A 196 -11.90 8.98 -1.90
CA SER A 196 -11.03 9.47 -2.95
C SER A 196 -9.70 8.71 -2.98
N ARG A 197 -8.89 8.97 -4.01
CA ARG A 197 -7.51 8.45 -4.09
C ARG A 197 -6.52 9.15 -3.14
N GLN A 198 -6.93 10.21 -2.46
CA GLN A 198 -6.06 10.91 -1.49
C GLN A 198 -5.61 9.98 -0.34
N GLY A 199 -6.42 8.99 0.03
CA GLY A 199 -6.04 8.00 1.02
C GLY A 199 -4.76 7.23 0.69
N PHE A 200 -4.53 6.90 -0.58
CA PHE A 200 -3.30 6.23 -1.03
C PHE A 200 -2.08 7.17 -0.95
N ALA A 201 -2.25 8.42 -1.37
CA ALA A 201 -1.18 9.42 -1.31
C ALA A 201 -0.82 9.75 0.15
N ALA A 202 -1.82 9.90 1.02
CA ALA A 202 -1.62 10.12 2.45
C ALA A 202 -0.87 8.95 3.10
N GLY A 203 -1.26 7.71 2.77
CA GLY A 203 -0.59 6.51 3.28
C GLY A 203 0.86 6.38 2.80
N ALA A 204 1.16 6.77 1.55
CA ALA A 204 2.54 6.80 1.06
C ALA A 204 3.40 7.83 1.81
N VAL A 205 2.84 9.00 2.13
CA VAL A 205 3.50 9.99 2.99
C VAL A 205 3.70 9.44 4.42
N GLU A 206 2.69 8.78 4.99
CA GLU A 206 2.83 8.12 6.30
C GLU A 206 3.92 7.04 6.29
N ALA A 207 3.99 6.21 5.25
CA ALA A 207 5.06 5.24 5.09
C ALA A 207 6.43 5.91 5.09
N ALA A 208 6.58 7.02 4.33
CA ALA A 208 7.84 7.75 4.26
C ALA A 208 8.26 8.33 5.61
N LEU A 209 7.32 8.84 6.40
CA LEU A 209 7.60 9.34 7.75
C LEU A 209 7.98 8.22 8.74
N ARG A 210 7.54 6.98 8.48
CA ARG A 210 7.84 5.81 9.32
C ARG A 210 9.13 5.09 8.95
N THR A 211 9.85 5.51 7.91
CA THR A 211 11.15 4.93 7.58
C THR A 211 12.22 5.24 8.63
N GLU A 212 12.02 6.27 9.47
CA GLU A 212 12.97 6.62 10.53
C GLU A 212 13.04 5.53 11.59
N GLY A 213 14.21 4.95 11.76
CA GLY A 213 14.46 3.85 12.70
C GLY A 213 14.15 2.45 12.18
N LEU A 214 13.58 2.34 10.98
CA LEU A 214 13.43 1.06 10.28
C LEU A 214 14.70 0.71 9.50
N THR A 215 14.95 -0.58 9.35
CA THR A 215 16.02 -1.12 8.51
C THR A 215 15.49 -2.29 7.68
N GLY A 216 15.98 -2.42 6.44
CA GLY A 216 15.59 -3.52 5.56
C GLY A 216 14.35 -3.21 4.72
N VAL A 217 13.72 -4.26 4.20
CA VAL A 217 12.60 -4.16 3.27
C VAL A 217 11.31 -4.61 3.95
N HIS A 218 10.28 -3.78 3.88
CA HIS A 218 8.99 -4.01 4.53
C HIS A 218 7.84 -3.87 3.54
N GLU A 219 6.83 -4.71 3.68
CA GLU A 219 5.53 -4.42 3.08
C GLU A 219 4.74 -3.48 4.00
N PHE A 220 4.08 -2.47 3.44
CA PHE A 220 3.39 -1.44 4.24
C PHE A 220 2.38 -2.01 5.26
N LYS A 221 1.74 -3.14 4.93
CA LYS A 221 0.82 -3.83 5.84
C LYS A 221 1.49 -4.30 7.14
N GLU A 222 2.78 -4.62 7.11
CA GLU A 222 3.53 -5.11 8.28
C GLU A 222 3.64 -4.05 9.36
N LEU A 223 3.57 -2.76 8.99
CA LEU A 223 3.59 -1.65 9.95
C LEU A 223 2.32 -1.54 10.83
N PHE A 224 1.34 -2.41 10.60
CA PHE A 224 0.07 -2.46 11.36
C PHE A 224 -0.08 -3.73 12.19
N LEU A 225 0.89 -4.65 12.14
CA LEU A 225 0.80 -5.99 12.75
C LEU A 225 1.68 -6.15 14.01
N GLU A 226 2.29 -5.05 14.49
CA GLU A 226 3.10 -5.04 15.74
C GLU A 226 2.26 -4.87 17.00
#